data_1ae704e6ae3387ab3dc8a1baae981821
#
_entry.id   1ae704e6ae3387ab3dc8a1baae981821
#
_cell.length_a   1.000
_cell.length_b   1.000
_cell.length_c   1.000
_cell.angle_alpha   90.00
_cell.angle_beta   90.00
_cell.angle_gamma   90.00
#
_symmetry.space_group_name_H-M   'P 1'
#
loop_
_entity.id
_entity.type
_entity.pdbx_description
1 polymer ?
#
loop_
_entity_poly.entity_id
_entity_poly.type
_entity_poly.pdbx_seq_one_letter_code
_entity_poly.pdbx_strand_id
1 'polypeptide(L)'
;MAQVGQPVADGERLLLLDEPTSAFDIAHQIELMQVVRQVCAADIAVLVILHDLNLAARFANRILMLHEGSLIAAGTPEQVLQPDLIECVFNVKTQVIRHPLYGCPLVVS
;
A
#
# COMPACT_ATOMS: atom_id res chain seq x y z
N MET A 1 -5.69 -3.22 12.81
CA MET A 1 -4.86 -3.41 14.01
C MET A 1 -3.39 -3.40 13.61
N ALA A 2 -2.58 -2.68 14.33
CA ALA A 2 -1.14 -2.66 14.08
C ALA A 2 -0.45 -3.76 14.87
N GLN A 3 0.49 -4.44 14.23
CA GLN A 3 1.28 -5.47 14.88
C GLN A 3 2.75 -5.21 14.58
N VAL A 4 3.59 -5.36 15.60
CA VAL A 4 5.03 -5.23 15.43
C VAL A 4 5.59 -6.62 15.14
N GLY A 5 6.23 -6.76 13.98
CA GLY A 5 6.86 -8.00 13.59
C GLY A 5 8.10 -8.29 14.40
N GLN A 6 8.55 -9.52 14.31
CA GLN A 6 9.79 -9.98 14.93
C GLN A 6 10.95 -9.82 13.96
N PRO A 7 12.18 -9.75 14.44
CA PRO A 7 13.33 -9.88 13.54
C PRO A 7 13.23 -11.18 12.74
N VAL A 8 13.35 -11.09 11.41
CA VAL A 8 13.17 -12.25 10.55
C VAL A 8 14.48 -12.90 10.14
N ALA A 9 15.59 -12.17 10.26
CA ALA A 9 16.93 -12.67 10.00
C ALA A 9 17.91 -11.82 10.78
N ASP A 10 19.19 -12.13 10.69
CA ASP A 10 20.24 -11.42 11.44
C ASP A 10 20.20 -9.92 11.17
N GLY A 11 19.68 -9.15 12.13
CA GLY A 11 19.57 -7.71 12.06
C GLY A 11 18.40 -7.18 11.23
N GLU A 12 17.66 -8.04 10.56
CA GLU A 12 16.46 -7.62 9.81
C GLU A 12 15.26 -7.50 10.73
N ARG A 13 14.42 -6.51 10.42
CA ARG A 13 13.18 -6.26 11.16
C ARG A 13 12.03 -6.10 10.22
N LEU A 14 10.87 -6.60 10.62
CA LEU A 14 9.63 -6.46 9.89
C LEU A 14 8.58 -5.87 10.80
N LEU A 15 7.96 -4.78 10.35
CA LEU A 15 6.80 -4.19 10.99
C LEU A 15 5.58 -4.51 10.12
N LEU A 16 4.56 -5.12 10.71
CA LEU A 16 3.31 -5.43 10.03
C LEU A 16 2.20 -4.55 10.58
N LEU A 17 1.57 -3.79 9.69
CA LEU A 17 0.44 -2.93 10.00
C LEU A 17 -0.77 -3.39 9.21
N ASP A 18 -1.87 -3.73 9.90
CA ASP A 18 -3.09 -4.21 9.28
C ASP A 18 -4.16 -3.11 9.35
N GLU A 19 -4.40 -2.49 8.22
CA GLU A 19 -5.37 -1.39 8.05
C GLU A 19 -5.22 -0.30 9.11
N PRO A 20 -4.01 0.25 9.28
CA PRO A 20 -3.78 1.18 10.38
C PRO A 20 -4.50 2.52 10.20
N THR A 21 -5.00 2.79 9.01
CA THR A 21 -5.60 4.09 8.66
C THR A 21 -7.12 4.09 8.62
N SER A 22 -7.76 2.93 8.80
CA SER A 22 -9.20 2.79 8.58
C SER A 22 -10.07 3.64 9.50
N ALA A 23 -9.57 3.97 10.69
CA ALA A 23 -10.29 4.79 11.67
C ALA A 23 -9.87 6.27 11.65
N PHE A 24 -8.96 6.65 10.77
CA PHE A 24 -8.39 7.99 10.75
C PHE A 24 -9.02 8.85 9.67
N ASP A 25 -9.06 10.16 9.89
CA ASP A 25 -9.36 11.11 8.82
C ASP A 25 -8.17 11.22 7.86
N ILE A 26 -8.37 11.96 6.77
CA ILE A 26 -7.36 12.05 5.69
C ILE A 26 -6.03 12.59 6.21
N ALA A 27 -6.05 13.63 7.04
CA ALA A 27 -4.82 14.22 7.54
C ALA A 27 -4.03 13.24 8.41
N HIS A 28 -4.70 12.51 9.28
CA HIS A 28 -4.05 11.53 10.14
C HIS A 28 -3.56 10.31 9.35
N GLN A 29 -4.29 9.92 8.31
CA GLN A 29 -3.83 8.86 7.42
C GLN A 29 -2.48 9.21 6.77
N ILE A 30 -2.38 10.44 6.28
CA ILE A 30 -1.16 10.92 5.64
C ILE A 30 -0.01 11.00 6.65
N GLU A 31 -0.26 11.53 7.83
CA GLU A 31 0.74 11.60 8.90
C GLU A 31 1.28 10.22 9.26
N LEU A 32 0.39 9.24 9.42
CA LEU A 32 0.81 7.89 9.74
C LEU A 32 1.67 7.29 8.63
N MET A 33 1.28 7.47 7.38
CA MET A 33 2.04 6.92 6.26
C MET A 33 3.40 7.60 6.10
N GLN A 34 3.51 8.87 6.47
CA GLN A 34 4.80 9.56 6.49
C GLN A 34 5.72 8.98 7.57
N VAL A 35 5.17 8.65 8.74
CA VAL A 35 5.93 7.96 9.80
C VAL A 35 6.40 6.59 9.32
N VAL A 36 5.52 5.83 8.66
CA VAL A 36 5.88 4.53 8.09
C VAL A 36 7.06 4.68 7.12
N ARG A 37 7.04 5.70 6.29
CA ARG A 37 8.13 5.98 5.34
C ARG A 37 9.45 6.25 6.05
N GLN A 38 9.42 6.99 7.15
CA GLN A 38 10.61 7.25 7.97
C GLN A 38 11.16 5.96 8.58
N VAL A 39 10.28 5.07 9.03
CA VAL A 39 10.67 3.78 9.57
C VAL A 39 11.35 2.93 8.50
N CYS A 40 10.81 2.93 7.28
CA CYS A 40 11.43 2.24 6.15
C CYS A 40 12.84 2.77 5.85
N ALA A 41 13.04 4.08 5.98
CA ALA A 41 14.35 4.68 5.76
C ALA A 41 15.39 4.26 6.80
N ALA A 42 14.96 3.69 7.93
CA ALA A 42 15.84 3.18 8.99
C ALA A 42 16.14 1.68 8.83
N ASP A 43 16.07 1.15 7.61
CA ASP A 43 16.32 -0.26 7.26
C ASP A 43 15.35 -1.24 7.93
N ILE A 44 14.14 -0.78 8.22
CA ILE A 44 13.07 -1.63 8.72
C ILE A 44 12.09 -1.89 7.57
N ALA A 45 11.88 -3.16 7.24
CA ALA A 45 10.87 -3.54 6.27
C ALA A 45 9.49 -3.35 6.89
N VAL A 46 8.58 -2.70 6.15
CA VAL A 46 7.21 -2.47 6.63
C VAL A 46 6.25 -3.05 5.61
N LEU A 47 5.40 -3.95 6.07
CA LEU A 47 4.27 -4.46 5.29
C LEU A 47 3.00 -3.82 5.84
N VAL A 48 2.29 -3.10 4.98
CA VAL A 48 1.05 -2.41 5.36
C VAL A 48 -0.09 -2.99 4.54
N ILE A 49 -1.12 -3.45 5.23
CA ILE A 49 -2.34 -3.93 4.57
C ILE A 49 -3.31 -2.76 4.49
N LEU A 50 -3.63 -2.37 3.26
CA LEU A 50 -4.51 -1.24 2.99
C LEU A 50 -5.62 -1.65 2.01
N HIS A 51 -6.81 -1.10 2.19
CA HIS A 51 -7.90 -1.21 1.24
C HIS A 51 -8.00 0.01 0.32
N ASP A 52 -7.37 1.11 0.68
CA ASP A 52 -7.35 2.32 -0.12
C ASP A 52 -6.21 2.23 -1.16
N LEU A 53 -6.59 2.01 -2.41
CA LEU A 53 -5.63 1.86 -3.51
C LEU A 53 -4.81 3.14 -3.74
N ASN A 54 -5.41 4.30 -3.56
CA ASN A 54 -4.72 5.57 -3.79
C ASN A 54 -3.70 5.86 -2.69
N LEU A 55 -4.01 5.48 -1.46
CA LEU A 55 -3.05 5.60 -0.37
C LEU A 55 -1.85 4.66 -0.60
N ALA A 56 -2.12 3.43 -1.02
CA ALA A 56 -1.07 2.48 -1.37
C ALA A 56 -0.22 3.00 -2.54
N ALA A 57 -0.85 3.53 -3.59
CA ALA A 57 -0.15 4.06 -4.76
C ALA A 57 0.80 5.19 -4.40
N ARG A 58 0.40 6.03 -3.45
CA ARG A 58 1.19 7.19 -3.05
C ARG A 58 2.40 6.81 -2.19
N PHE A 59 2.24 5.88 -1.27
CA PHE A 59 3.25 5.63 -0.23
C PHE A 59 4.02 4.33 -0.41
N ALA A 60 3.50 3.34 -1.12
CA ALA A 60 4.17 2.06 -1.27
C ALA A 60 5.28 2.10 -2.32
N ASN A 61 6.38 1.43 -2.02
CA ASN A 61 7.44 1.16 -3.00
C ASN A 61 7.05 -0.03 -3.87
N ARG A 62 6.41 -1.02 -3.28
CA ARG A 62 5.90 -2.21 -3.95
C ARG A 62 4.52 -2.54 -3.42
N ILE A 63 3.68 -3.02 -4.31
CA ILE A 63 2.33 -3.46 -3.97
C ILE A 63 2.22 -4.95 -4.24
N LEU A 64 1.65 -5.66 -3.27
CA LEU A 64 1.22 -7.04 -3.41
C LEU A 64 -0.30 -7.04 -3.44
N MET A 65 -0.89 -7.55 -4.51
CA MET A 65 -2.35 -7.61 -4.65
C MET A 65 -2.82 -9.03 -4.43
N LEU A 66 -3.66 -9.20 -3.41
CA LEU A 66 -4.20 -10.51 -3.02
C LEU A 66 -5.68 -10.58 -3.36
N HIS A 67 -6.12 -11.76 -3.77
CA HIS A 67 -7.53 -12.04 -4.01
C HIS A 67 -7.81 -13.49 -3.63
N GLU A 68 -8.80 -13.69 -2.77
CA GLU A 68 -9.22 -15.01 -2.30
C GLU A 68 -8.04 -15.86 -1.80
N GLY A 69 -7.15 -15.23 -1.03
CA GLY A 69 -6.00 -15.91 -0.45
C GLY A 69 -4.83 -16.13 -1.39
N SER A 70 -4.92 -15.69 -2.64
CA SER A 70 -3.86 -15.87 -3.63
C SER A 70 -3.21 -14.54 -4.00
N LEU A 71 -1.90 -14.56 -4.19
CA LEU A 71 -1.17 -13.42 -4.73
C LEU A 71 -1.36 -13.38 -6.23
N ILE A 72 -2.00 -12.33 -6.73
CA ILE A 72 -2.30 -12.21 -8.16
C ILE A 72 -1.41 -11.21 -8.87
N ALA A 73 -0.77 -10.30 -8.16
CA ALA A 73 0.17 -9.35 -8.74
C ALA A 73 1.12 -8.83 -7.68
N ALA A 74 2.34 -8.53 -8.11
CA ALA A 74 3.36 -7.91 -7.27
C ALA A 74 4.24 -7.02 -8.13
N GLY A 75 4.59 -5.86 -7.62
CA GLY A 75 5.45 -4.93 -8.33
C GLY A 75 5.32 -3.51 -7.83
N THR A 76 5.79 -2.57 -8.62
CA THR A 76 5.63 -1.15 -8.33
C THR A 76 4.15 -0.76 -8.45
N PRO A 77 3.74 0.37 -7.86
CA PRO A 77 2.37 0.85 -8.05
C PRO A 77 1.95 0.95 -9.51
N GLU A 78 2.83 1.43 -10.37
CA GLU A 78 2.56 1.57 -11.81
C GLU A 78 2.34 0.22 -12.49
N GLN A 79 3.03 -0.81 -12.04
CA GLN A 79 2.92 -2.14 -12.61
C GLN A 79 1.66 -2.87 -12.15
N VAL A 80 1.26 -2.68 -10.89
CA VAL A 80 0.19 -3.45 -10.27
C VAL A 80 -1.17 -2.78 -10.46
N LEU A 81 -1.24 -1.45 -10.38
CA LEU A 81 -2.51 -0.72 -10.46
C LEU A 81 -2.92 -0.50 -11.92
N GLN A 82 -3.41 -1.58 -12.53
CA GLN A 82 -3.92 -1.58 -13.88
C GLN A 82 -5.45 -1.71 -13.85
N PRO A 83 -6.19 -0.98 -14.71
CA PRO A 83 -7.65 -1.02 -14.68
C PRO A 83 -8.25 -2.42 -14.79
N ASP A 84 -7.70 -3.25 -15.67
CA ASP A 84 -8.21 -4.61 -15.88
C ASP A 84 -8.03 -5.47 -14.63
N LEU A 85 -6.90 -5.35 -13.96
CA LEU A 85 -6.62 -6.11 -12.75
C LEU A 85 -7.50 -5.64 -11.59
N ILE A 86 -7.67 -4.33 -11.44
CA ILE A 86 -8.52 -3.76 -10.41
C ILE A 86 -9.98 -4.20 -10.61
N GLU A 87 -10.47 -4.17 -11.84
CA GLU A 87 -11.81 -4.66 -12.14
C GLU A 87 -11.97 -6.14 -11.78
N CYS A 88 -10.97 -6.95 -12.10
CA CYS A 88 -10.99 -8.38 -11.78
C CYS A 88 -11.09 -8.64 -10.28
N VAL A 89 -10.35 -7.89 -9.48
CA VAL A 89 -10.27 -8.12 -8.03
C VAL A 89 -11.42 -7.46 -7.28
N PHE A 90 -11.73 -6.21 -7.60
CA PHE A 90 -12.70 -5.39 -6.87
C PHE A 90 -14.05 -5.29 -7.53
N ASN A 91 -14.17 -5.81 -8.76
CA ASN A 91 -15.41 -5.77 -9.54
C ASN A 91 -15.93 -4.35 -9.76
N VAL A 92 -15.01 -3.42 -9.98
CA VAL A 92 -15.30 -2.00 -10.22
C VAL A 92 -14.50 -1.54 -11.43
N LYS A 93 -15.19 -0.89 -12.36
CA LYS A 93 -14.50 -0.28 -13.50
C LYS A 93 -13.80 0.99 -13.05
N THR A 94 -12.53 1.09 -13.40
CA THR A 94 -11.71 2.22 -13.01
C THR A 94 -10.90 2.73 -14.17
N GLN A 95 -10.41 3.95 -14.02
CA GLN A 95 -9.32 4.49 -14.82
C GLN A 95 -8.15 4.76 -13.90
N VAL A 96 -6.95 4.61 -14.42
CA VAL A 96 -5.74 4.94 -13.67
C VAL A 96 -5.06 6.08 -14.41
N ILE A 97 -4.94 7.21 -13.74
CA ILE A 97 -4.29 8.40 -14.28
C ILE A 97 -3.09 8.75 -13.43
N ARG A 98 -2.31 9.72 -13.87
CA ARG A 98 -1.20 10.23 -13.08
C ARG A 98 -1.70 11.27 -12.09
N HIS A 99 -1.33 11.11 -10.82
CA HIS A 99 -1.70 12.07 -9.79
C HIS A 99 -1.07 13.43 -10.09
N PRO A 100 -1.85 14.53 -10.11
CA PRO A 100 -1.35 15.83 -10.52
C PRO A 100 -0.32 16.44 -9.57
N LEU A 101 -0.33 16.06 -8.29
CA LEU A 101 0.60 16.57 -7.29
C LEU A 101 1.80 15.67 -7.09
N TYR A 102 1.60 14.35 -7.06
CA TYR A 102 2.64 13.42 -6.62
C TYR A 102 3.20 12.55 -7.74
N GLY A 103 2.58 12.55 -8.91
CA GLY A 103 3.04 11.78 -10.04
C GLY A 103 2.84 10.27 -9.93
N CYS A 104 2.32 9.78 -8.81
CA CYS A 104 1.99 8.37 -8.63
C CYS A 104 0.67 8.02 -9.36
N PRO A 105 0.34 6.74 -9.53
CA PRO A 105 -0.96 6.36 -10.07
C PRO A 105 -2.10 6.86 -9.20
N LEU A 106 -3.16 7.33 -9.83
CA LEU A 106 -4.41 7.72 -9.17
C LEU A 106 -5.53 6.90 -9.77
N VAL A 107 -6.19 6.10 -8.94
CA VAL A 107 -7.30 5.25 -9.35
C VAL A 107 -8.59 6.05 -9.23
N VAL A 108 -9.32 6.15 -10.34
CA VAL A 108 -10.59 6.89 -10.42
C VAL A 108 -11.67 5.90 -10.83
N SER A 109 -12.71 5.82 -10.04
CA SER A 109 -13.85 4.94 -10.32
C SER A 109 -15.10 5.71 -10.70
#